data_e6cb4ce0503e57096951c9cffe1c4c40
#
_entry.id   e6cb4ce0503e57096951c9cffe1c4c40
#
_cell.length_a   1.000
_cell.length_b   1.000
_cell.length_c   1.000
_cell.angle_alpha   90.00
_cell.angle_beta   90.00
_cell.angle_gamma   90.00
#
_symmetry.space_group_name_H-M   'P 1'
#
loop_
_entity.id
_entity.type
_entity.pdbx_description
1 polymer ?
#
loop_
_entity_poly.entity_id
_entity_poly.type
_entity_poly.pdbx_seq_one_letter_code
_entity_poly.pdbx_strand_id
1 'polypeptide(L)'
;SCSLVGSEMCIRDRAICNEVLDAFTSGEVGEIYLAYTSFKNTVVHEPKLIKLLPVDADAMKQDGEETDNTPMNYEPGEEEALNLIIPKYVCSLIYGAMVEAVASENGARMQAMDSATSNAEDMISDLSLKFNRARQASITQELTEIIAGANAIN
;
A
#
# COMPACT_ATOMS: atom_id res chain seq x y z
N SER A 1 -6.42 -6.02 19.27
CA SER A 1 -5.17 -5.77 18.54
C SER A 1 -5.35 -4.79 17.38
N CYS A 2 -6.39 -4.90 16.56
CA CYS A 2 -6.66 -3.94 15.47
C CYS A 2 -6.99 -2.51 15.95
N SER A 3 -7.48 -2.35 17.16
CA SER A 3 -7.83 -1.04 17.73
C SER A 3 -6.60 -0.17 18.03
N LEU A 4 -5.47 -0.78 18.40
CA LEU A 4 -4.24 -0.07 18.73
C LEU A 4 -3.55 0.53 17.48
N VAL A 5 -3.54 -0.18 16.37
CA VAL A 5 -2.94 0.29 15.11
C VAL A 5 -3.67 1.53 14.59
N GLY A 6 -5.00 1.56 14.68
CA GLY A 6 -5.78 2.74 14.29
C GLY A 6 -5.55 3.95 15.17
N SER A 7 -5.37 3.78 16.49
CA SER A 7 -5.12 4.88 17.41
C SER A 7 -3.72 5.49 17.26
N GLU A 8 -2.70 4.67 17.03
CA GLU A 8 -1.33 5.15 16.77
C GLU A 8 -1.26 5.92 15.44
N MET A 9 -1.96 5.48 14.42
CA MET A 9 -2.05 6.16 13.14
C MET A 9 -2.67 7.55 13.31
N CYS A 10 -3.81 7.66 14.00
CA CYS A 10 -4.45 8.95 14.29
C CYS A 10 -3.58 9.91 15.11
N ILE A 11 -2.73 9.42 16.01
CA ILE A 11 -1.82 10.26 16.79
C ILE A 11 -0.70 10.81 15.88
N ARG A 12 -0.13 9.97 15.01
CA ARG A 12 0.90 10.39 14.04
C ARG A 12 0.35 11.38 13.03
N ASP A 13 -0.86 11.17 12.53
CA ASP A 13 -1.51 12.08 11.60
C ASP A 13 -1.64 13.48 12.15
N ARG A 14 -2.08 13.60 13.41
CA ARG A 14 -2.22 14.89 14.07
C ARG A 14 -0.88 15.57 14.28
N ALA A 15 0.16 14.83 14.63
CA ALA A 15 1.49 15.38 14.81
C ALA A 15 2.03 15.93 13.48
N ILE A 16 1.95 15.16 12.39
CA ILE A 16 2.35 15.59 11.06
C ILE A 16 1.50 16.78 10.59
N CYS A 17 0.20 16.73 10.80
CA CYS A 17 -0.71 17.79 10.39
C CYS A 17 -0.39 19.11 11.09
N ASN A 18 -0.14 19.09 12.40
CA ASN A 18 0.21 20.28 13.16
C ASN A 18 1.55 20.85 12.67
N GLU A 19 2.57 20.01 12.50
CA GLU A 19 3.89 20.46 12.02
C GLU A 19 3.80 21.10 10.62
N VAL A 20 3.02 20.52 9.72
CA VAL A 20 2.77 21.03 8.36
C VAL A 20 2.02 22.35 8.39
N LEU A 21 0.99 22.48 9.25
CA LEU A 21 0.21 23.71 9.38
C LEU A 21 1.03 24.82 10.05
N ASP A 22 1.82 24.49 11.06
CA ASP A 22 2.70 25.46 11.75
C ASP A 22 3.78 26.00 10.80
N ALA A 23 4.41 25.13 9.99
CA ALA A 23 5.39 25.53 8.98
C ALA A 23 4.79 26.44 7.89
N PHE A 24 3.55 26.18 7.50
CA PHE A 24 2.85 27.03 6.53
C PHE A 24 2.43 28.37 7.14
N THR A 25 1.93 28.37 8.39
CA THR A 25 1.46 29.58 9.07
C THR A 25 2.62 30.48 9.47
N SER A 26 3.78 29.91 9.83
CA SER A 26 5.01 30.68 10.12
C SER A 26 5.61 31.31 8.86
N GLY A 27 5.18 30.92 7.67
CA GLY A 27 5.71 31.40 6.39
C GLY A 27 7.07 30.81 5.99
N GLU A 28 7.52 29.75 6.66
CA GLU A 28 8.74 29.04 6.29
C GLU A 28 8.61 28.33 4.94
N VAL A 29 7.38 27.86 4.64
CA VAL A 29 7.05 27.09 3.44
C VAL A 29 5.91 27.77 2.70
N GLY A 30 6.11 28.06 1.40
CA GLY A 30 5.09 28.71 0.57
C GLY A 30 4.08 27.71 -0.06
N GLU A 31 4.50 26.47 -0.31
CA GLU A 31 3.66 25.45 -0.91
C GLU A 31 3.94 24.08 -0.29
N ILE A 32 2.90 23.30 -0.12
CA ILE A 32 2.97 21.95 0.45
C ILE A 32 2.30 20.96 -0.50
N TYR A 33 3.03 19.90 -0.82
CA TYR A 33 2.57 18.83 -1.68
C TYR A 33 2.52 17.50 -0.91
N LEU A 34 1.49 16.72 -1.17
CA LEU A 34 1.31 15.37 -0.64
C LEU A 34 1.54 14.35 -1.76
N ALA A 35 2.61 13.58 -1.65
CA ALA A 35 2.89 12.46 -2.54
C ALA A 35 2.53 11.15 -1.86
N TYR A 36 1.66 10.36 -2.46
CA TYR A 36 1.23 9.08 -1.92
C TYR A 36 0.86 8.09 -3.03
N THR A 37 0.68 6.83 -2.66
CA THR A 37 0.23 5.79 -3.59
C THR A 37 -1.26 5.56 -3.41
N SER A 38 -2.04 5.91 -4.44
CA SER A 38 -3.48 5.68 -4.47
C SER A 38 -3.80 4.22 -4.75
N PHE A 39 -4.68 3.66 -3.95
CA PHE A 39 -5.14 2.29 -4.06
C PHE A 39 -6.37 2.20 -4.97
N LYS A 40 -6.21 1.62 -6.15
CA LYS A 40 -7.35 1.30 -7.04
C LYS A 40 -7.84 -0.12 -6.86
N ASN A 41 -6.90 -1.07 -6.85
CA ASN A 41 -7.16 -2.49 -6.59
C ASN A 41 -5.85 -3.16 -6.14
N THR A 42 -5.89 -4.45 -5.82
CA THR A 42 -4.73 -5.21 -5.34
C THR A 42 -3.58 -5.32 -6.35
N VAL A 43 -3.83 -5.03 -7.63
CA VAL A 43 -2.85 -5.15 -8.73
C VAL A 43 -2.35 -3.78 -9.20
N VAL A 44 -3.22 -2.76 -9.15
CA VAL A 44 -2.93 -1.43 -9.71
C VAL A 44 -2.77 -0.42 -8.58
N HIS A 45 -1.56 0.11 -8.48
CA HIS A 45 -1.17 1.15 -7.55
C HIS A 45 -0.66 2.35 -8.35
N GLU A 46 -1.23 3.51 -8.13
CA GLU A 46 -0.85 4.72 -8.86
C GLU A 46 -0.23 5.75 -7.91
N PRO A 47 1.00 6.21 -8.16
CA PRO A 47 1.55 7.33 -7.43
C PRO A 47 0.76 8.59 -7.79
N LYS A 48 0.33 9.34 -6.78
CA LYS A 48 -0.35 10.63 -6.92
C LYS A 48 0.40 11.71 -6.17
N LEU A 49 0.40 12.89 -6.75
CA LEU A 49 0.89 14.12 -6.15
C LEU A 49 -0.28 15.10 -6.08
N ILE A 50 -0.61 15.55 -4.89
CA ILE A 50 -1.68 16.52 -4.65
C ILE A 50 -1.07 17.75 -4.00
N LYS A 51 -1.42 18.94 -4.46
CA LYS A 51 -1.11 20.18 -3.78
C LYS A 51 -2.04 20.32 -2.58
N LEU A 52 -1.46 20.40 -1.39
CA LEU A 52 -2.19 20.44 -0.14
C LEU A 52 -2.50 21.89 0.27
N LEU A 53 -1.47 22.74 0.19
CA LEU A 53 -1.55 24.17 0.51
C LEU A 53 -0.71 24.99 -0.47
N PRO A 54 -1.16 26.19 -0.86
CA PRO A 54 -2.49 26.74 -0.66
C PRO A 54 -3.59 25.94 -1.37
N VAL A 55 -4.79 25.98 -0.82
CA VAL A 55 -5.96 25.29 -1.39
C VAL A 55 -6.37 26.03 -2.68
N ASP A 56 -6.26 25.36 -3.82
CA ASP A 56 -6.73 25.90 -5.09
C ASP A 56 -8.26 25.76 -5.18
N ALA A 57 -8.97 26.85 -5.05
CA ALA A 57 -10.43 26.87 -5.14
C ALA A 57 -10.94 26.42 -6.51
N ASP A 58 -10.13 26.57 -7.56
CA ASP A 58 -10.50 26.15 -8.92
C ASP A 58 -10.39 24.64 -9.12
N ALA A 59 -9.48 23.97 -8.38
CA ALA A 59 -9.37 22.51 -8.39
C ALA A 59 -10.53 21.82 -7.63
N MET A 60 -11.23 22.53 -6.77
CA MET A 60 -12.41 22.04 -6.04
C MET A 60 -13.72 22.13 -6.85
N LYS A 61 -13.73 22.91 -7.92
CA LYS A 61 -14.85 22.93 -8.86
C LYS A 61 -14.76 21.70 -9.74
N GLN A 62 -15.31 20.58 -9.27
CA GLN A 62 -15.52 19.41 -10.13
C GLN A 62 -16.46 19.81 -11.27
N ASP A 63 -16.08 19.45 -12.47
CA ASP A 63 -16.84 19.71 -13.69
C ASP A 63 -18.30 19.27 -13.52
N GLY A 64 -19.23 20.22 -13.56
CA GLY A 64 -20.63 19.97 -13.88
C GLY A 64 -21.66 20.12 -12.77
N GLU A 65 -21.32 20.45 -11.54
CA GLU A 65 -22.34 20.90 -10.59
C GLU A 65 -22.57 22.41 -10.71
N GLU A 66 -23.75 22.79 -11.21
CA GLU A 66 -24.25 24.13 -11.02
C GLU A 66 -24.20 24.45 -9.54
N THR A 67 -23.29 25.34 -9.15
CA THR A 67 -23.19 25.81 -7.77
C THR A 67 -24.51 26.46 -7.43
N ASP A 68 -25.33 25.74 -6.65
CA ASP A 68 -26.56 26.28 -6.07
C ASP A 68 -26.11 27.47 -5.19
N ASN A 69 -26.36 28.66 -5.72
CA ASN A 69 -25.92 29.93 -5.14
C ASN A 69 -26.83 30.34 -3.96
N THR A 70 -27.25 29.34 -3.17
CA THR A 70 -28.00 29.55 -1.93
C THR A 70 -27.09 30.19 -0.91
N PRO A 71 -27.38 31.39 -0.41
CA PRO A 71 -26.57 32.04 0.59
C PRO A 71 -26.56 31.19 1.88
N MET A 72 -25.41 30.59 2.19
CA MET A 72 -25.20 29.89 3.44
C MET A 72 -24.97 30.93 4.56
N ASN A 73 -25.75 30.82 5.63
CA ASN A 73 -25.48 31.55 6.87
C ASN A 73 -24.43 30.79 7.66
N TYR A 74 -23.28 31.44 7.90
CA TYR A 74 -22.21 30.90 8.74
C TYR A 74 -22.34 31.50 10.17
N GLU A 75 -22.37 30.62 11.16
CA GLU A 75 -22.28 31.00 12.57
C GLU A 75 -21.01 30.44 13.20
N PRO A 76 -20.15 31.21 13.82
CA PRO A 76 -20.27 32.63 14.17
C PRO A 76 -19.88 33.65 13.09
N GLY A 77 -19.22 33.22 12.03
CA GLY A 77 -18.81 34.05 10.88
C GLY A 77 -18.03 33.22 9.82
N GLU A 78 -17.93 33.75 8.60
CA GLU A 78 -17.26 33.05 7.50
C GLU A 78 -15.78 32.77 7.78
N GLU A 79 -15.03 33.76 8.27
CA GLU A 79 -13.59 33.61 8.59
C GLU A 79 -13.34 32.62 9.72
N GLU A 80 -14.13 32.66 10.78
CA GLU A 80 -13.98 31.73 11.89
C GLU A 80 -14.32 30.29 11.51
N ALA A 81 -15.36 30.12 10.69
CA ALA A 81 -15.74 28.81 10.15
C ALA A 81 -14.64 28.23 9.27
N LEU A 82 -14.05 29.03 8.37
CA LEU A 82 -12.96 28.60 7.49
C LEU A 82 -11.70 28.24 8.28
N ASN A 83 -11.34 29.05 9.28
CA ASN A 83 -10.19 28.78 10.14
C ASN A 83 -10.33 27.47 10.95
N LEU A 84 -11.54 27.02 11.21
CA LEU A 84 -11.82 25.74 11.85
C LEU A 84 -11.85 24.56 10.87
N ILE A 85 -12.33 24.78 9.64
CA ILE A 85 -12.56 23.73 8.64
C ILE A 85 -11.27 23.37 7.91
N ILE A 86 -10.48 24.38 7.49
CA ILE A 86 -9.25 24.16 6.68
C ILE A 86 -8.26 23.21 7.37
N PRO A 87 -7.90 23.39 8.66
CA PRO A 87 -7.00 22.45 9.33
C PRO A 87 -7.55 21.02 9.38
N LYS A 88 -8.85 20.86 9.62
CA LYS A 88 -9.51 19.55 9.64
C LYS A 88 -9.52 18.89 8.26
N TYR A 89 -9.74 19.68 7.21
CA TYR A 89 -9.70 19.21 5.83
C TYR A 89 -8.29 18.71 5.46
N VAL A 90 -7.25 19.49 5.77
CA VAL A 90 -5.85 19.09 5.54
C VAL A 90 -5.51 17.80 6.28
N CYS A 91 -5.87 17.71 7.57
CA CYS A 91 -5.69 16.49 8.35
C CYS A 91 -6.42 15.28 7.73
N SER A 92 -7.64 15.49 7.24
CA SER A 92 -8.43 14.42 6.60
C SER A 92 -7.78 13.92 5.30
N LEU A 93 -7.20 14.82 4.49
CA LEU A 93 -6.48 14.46 3.28
C LEU A 93 -5.20 13.66 3.59
N ILE A 94 -4.43 14.10 4.59
CA ILE A 94 -3.22 13.39 5.02
C ILE A 94 -3.59 11.99 5.52
N TYR A 95 -4.61 11.88 6.37
CA TYR A 95 -5.10 10.59 6.87
C TYR A 95 -5.55 9.66 5.74
N GLY A 96 -6.37 10.17 4.81
CA GLY A 96 -6.82 9.40 3.66
C GLY A 96 -5.66 8.86 2.81
N ALA A 97 -4.68 9.71 2.52
CA ALA A 97 -3.49 9.32 1.78
C ALA A 97 -2.65 8.25 2.50
N MET A 98 -2.51 8.34 3.83
CA MET A 98 -1.80 7.32 4.61
C MET A 98 -2.54 5.98 4.60
N VAL A 99 -3.85 5.98 4.73
CA VAL A 99 -4.68 4.76 4.66
C VAL A 99 -4.57 4.11 3.27
N GLU A 100 -4.66 4.90 2.20
CA GLU A 100 -4.50 4.40 0.83
C GLU A 100 -3.09 3.83 0.59
N ALA A 101 -2.05 4.50 1.08
CA ALA A 101 -0.67 4.03 0.95
C ALA A 101 -0.45 2.69 1.68
N VAL A 102 -0.98 2.53 2.89
CA VAL A 102 -0.91 1.27 3.65
C VAL A 102 -1.70 0.16 2.96
N ALA A 103 -2.89 0.46 2.44
CA ALA A 103 -3.68 -0.51 1.68
C ALA A 103 -2.94 -0.97 0.42
N SER A 104 -2.31 -0.04 -0.28
CA SER A 104 -1.48 -0.29 -1.47
C SER A 104 -0.28 -1.19 -1.16
N GLU A 105 0.43 -0.89 -0.08
CA GLU A 105 1.57 -1.71 0.39
C GLU A 105 1.14 -3.13 0.73
N ASN A 106 0.05 -3.28 1.47
CA ASN A 106 -0.47 -4.60 1.84
C ASN A 106 -0.95 -5.38 0.62
N GLY A 107 -1.60 -4.74 -0.35
CA GLY A 107 -2.01 -5.34 -1.62
C GLY A 107 -0.82 -5.85 -2.42
N ALA A 108 0.22 -5.03 -2.59
CA ALA A 108 1.45 -5.41 -3.29
C ALA A 108 2.19 -6.56 -2.58
N ARG A 109 2.25 -6.53 -1.26
CA ARG A 109 2.85 -7.60 -0.46
C ARG A 109 2.09 -8.92 -0.62
N MET A 110 0.76 -8.87 -0.59
CA MET A 110 -0.08 -10.06 -0.78
C MET A 110 0.19 -10.70 -2.15
N GLN A 111 0.22 -9.91 -3.21
CA GLN A 111 0.48 -10.39 -4.56
C GLN A 111 1.90 -10.96 -4.72
N ALA A 112 2.90 -10.31 -4.12
CA ALA A 112 4.27 -10.80 -4.13
C ALA A 112 4.40 -12.15 -3.40
N MET A 113 3.73 -12.32 -2.26
CA MET A 113 3.72 -13.57 -1.51
C MET A 113 2.98 -14.69 -2.24
N ASP A 114 1.88 -14.38 -2.90
CA ASP A 114 1.13 -15.35 -3.71
C ASP A 114 1.99 -15.87 -4.87
N SER A 115 2.65 -14.98 -5.60
CA SER A 115 3.59 -15.34 -6.65
C SER A 115 4.77 -16.16 -6.10
N ALA A 116 5.31 -15.80 -4.96
CA ALA A 116 6.41 -16.54 -4.32
C ALA A 116 5.98 -17.95 -3.91
N THR A 117 4.76 -18.11 -3.39
CA THR A 117 4.20 -19.41 -3.01
C THR A 117 4.00 -20.30 -4.23
N SER A 118 3.43 -19.78 -5.31
CA SER A 118 3.26 -20.53 -6.56
C SER A 118 4.61 -20.99 -7.13
N ASN A 119 5.60 -20.10 -7.17
CA ASN A 119 6.95 -20.47 -7.62
C ASN A 119 7.58 -21.54 -6.72
N ALA A 120 7.37 -21.49 -5.41
CA ALA A 120 7.87 -22.51 -4.50
C ALA A 120 7.20 -23.87 -4.71
N GLU A 121 5.91 -23.91 -4.98
CA GLU A 121 5.17 -25.14 -5.32
C GLU A 121 5.70 -25.78 -6.60
N ASP A 122 5.96 -24.98 -7.64
CA ASP A 122 6.56 -25.45 -8.89
C ASP A 122 7.97 -26.03 -8.66
N MET A 123 8.79 -25.35 -7.84
CA MET A 123 10.13 -25.85 -7.49
C MET A 123 10.07 -27.16 -6.70
N ILE A 124 9.13 -27.30 -5.75
CA ILE A 124 8.93 -28.55 -5.00
C ILE A 124 8.53 -29.69 -5.93
N SER A 125 7.64 -29.42 -6.88
CA SER A 125 7.21 -30.41 -7.87
C SER A 125 8.39 -30.89 -8.73
N ASP A 126 9.20 -29.96 -9.25
CA ASP A 126 10.39 -30.29 -10.06
C ASP A 126 11.45 -31.06 -9.27
N LEU A 127 11.71 -30.63 -8.03
CA LEU A 127 12.63 -31.34 -7.15
C LEU A 127 12.12 -32.74 -6.79
N SER A 128 10.83 -32.93 -6.58
CA SER A 128 10.22 -34.24 -6.33
C SER A 128 10.39 -35.18 -7.52
N LEU A 129 10.24 -34.67 -8.73
CA LEU A 129 10.50 -35.45 -9.95
C LEU A 129 11.98 -35.83 -10.07
N LYS A 130 12.90 -34.90 -9.83
CA LYS A 130 14.34 -35.16 -9.86
C LYS A 130 14.75 -36.20 -8.82
N PHE A 131 14.21 -36.04 -7.59
CA PHE A 131 14.45 -36.99 -6.49
C PHE A 131 13.99 -38.41 -6.87
N ASN A 132 12.77 -38.54 -7.37
CA ASN A 132 12.24 -39.87 -7.77
C ASN A 132 13.07 -40.51 -8.89
N ARG A 133 13.50 -39.73 -9.88
CA ARG A 133 14.40 -40.21 -10.94
C ARG A 133 15.75 -40.67 -10.40
N ALA A 134 16.36 -39.86 -9.53
CA ALA A 134 17.63 -40.23 -8.91
C ALA A 134 17.52 -41.48 -8.04
N ARG A 135 16.43 -41.58 -7.25
CA ARG A 135 16.15 -42.76 -6.44
C ARG A 135 16.01 -44.03 -7.29
N GLN A 136 15.23 -43.95 -8.41
CA GLN A 136 15.08 -45.09 -9.33
C GLN A 136 16.41 -45.47 -9.99
N ALA A 137 17.21 -44.50 -10.40
CA ALA A 137 18.54 -44.74 -10.95
C ALA A 137 19.47 -45.46 -9.97
N SER A 138 19.49 -44.98 -8.69
CA SER A 138 20.28 -45.63 -7.63
C SER A 138 19.84 -47.07 -7.39
N ILE A 139 18.54 -47.34 -7.25
CA ILE A 139 17.99 -48.69 -7.07
C ILE A 139 18.34 -49.59 -8.28
N THR A 140 18.22 -49.06 -9.49
CA THR A 140 18.55 -49.82 -10.70
C THR A 140 20.05 -50.16 -10.77
N GLN A 141 20.90 -49.21 -10.39
CA GLN A 141 22.35 -49.43 -10.33
C GLN A 141 22.70 -50.51 -9.31
N GLU A 142 22.16 -50.41 -8.08
CA GLU A 142 22.38 -51.44 -7.05
C GLU A 142 21.92 -52.84 -7.49
N LEU A 143 20.76 -52.94 -8.11
CA LEU A 143 20.27 -54.20 -8.65
C LEU A 143 21.19 -54.75 -9.76
N THR A 144 21.68 -53.89 -10.65
CA THR A 144 22.61 -54.28 -11.71
C THR A 144 23.94 -54.77 -11.14
N GLU A 145 24.47 -54.13 -10.13
CA GLU A 145 25.68 -54.53 -9.43
C GLU A 145 25.52 -55.89 -8.74
N ILE A 146 24.38 -56.14 -8.07
CA ILE A 146 24.06 -57.42 -7.45
C ILE A 146 23.98 -58.55 -8.50
N ILE A 147 23.28 -58.31 -9.60
CA ILE A 147 23.12 -59.30 -10.68
C ILE A 147 24.49 -59.57 -11.33
N ALA A 148 25.27 -58.54 -11.60
CA ALA A 148 26.62 -58.74 -12.17
C ALA A 148 27.55 -59.52 -11.21
N GLY A 149 27.48 -59.24 -9.91
CA GLY A 149 28.22 -60.01 -8.90
C GLY A 149 27.77 -61.48 -8.83
N ALA A 150 26.48 -61.75 -8.88
CA ALA A 150 25.94 -63.11 -8.91
C ALA A 150 26.35 -63.90 -10.15
N ASN A 151 26.37 -63.24 -11.31
CA ASN A 151 26.81 -63.88 -12.58
C ASN A 151 28.35 -64.11 -12.63
N ALA A 152 29.14 -63.39 -11.87
CA ALA A 152 30.59 -63.56 -11.81
C ALA A 152 31.04 -64.75 -10.92
N ILE A 153 30.14 -65.23 -10.05
CA ILE A 153 30.43 -66.36 -9.11
C ILE A 153 29.97 -67.73 -9.71
N ASN A 154 29.13 -67.73 -10.74
CA ASN A 154 28.75 -68.92 -11.47
C ASN A 154 29.60 -69.07 -12.72
#